data_634666b456fe3ca14c4b2a49bbdc1cd5
#
_entry.id   634666b456fe3ca14c4b2a49bbdc1cd5
#
_cell.length_a   1.000
_cell.length_b   1.000
_cell.length_c   1.000
_cell.angle_alpha   90.00
_cell.angle_beta   90.00
_cell.angle_gamma   90.00
#
_symmetry.space_group_name_H-M   'P 1'
#
loop_
_entity.id
_entity.type
_entity.pdbx_description
1 polymer ?
#
loop_
_entity_poly.entity_id
_entity_poly.type
_entity_poly.pdbx_seq_one_letter_code
_entity_poly.pdbx_strand_id
1 'polypeptide(L)'
;MSIDLSRLNFSFTSPPLLIGGKAMEFYGLRLAGADIDFVITAQDYARLAAQYPDKLRDLWGDLGVCVFEFEIWKSICLFDYDFLAKNALDQDGYSVISLENLLFLKALAMKIEKYHVDLTLIVDKILKDKYAIWWDNLSSAEQERYQKQNN
;
A
#
# COMPACT_ATOMS: atom_id res chain seq x y z
N MET A 1 -3.63 13.56 0.88
CA MET A 1 -4.86 12.77 0.65
C MET A 1 -5.49 12.55 2.01
N SER A 2 -6.78 12.80 2.17
CA SER A 2 -7.51 12.53 3.42
C SER A 2 -8.56 11.45 3.12
N ILE A 3 -8.60 10.39 3.94
CA ILE A 3 -9.59 9.31 3.82
C ILE A 3 -10.48 9.40 5.06
N ASP A 4 -11.77 9.56 4.84
CA ASP A 4 -12.76 9.64 5.91
C ASP A 4 -13.32 8.25 6.24
N LEU A 5 -12.86 7.67 7.34
CA LEU A 5 -13.30 6.37 7.84
C LEU A 5 -14.57 6.47 8.74
N SER A 6 -15.07 7.68 9.01
CA SER A 6 -16.20 7.88 9.94
C SER A 6 -17.47 7.16 9.49
N ARG A 7 -17.67 7.00 8.17
CA ARG A 7 -18.81 6.29 7.58
C ARG A 7 -18.89 4.81 8.01
N LEU A 8 -17.76 4.21 8.39
CA LEU A 8 -17.74 2.84 8.89
C LEU A 8 -18.36 2.71 10.29
N ASN A 9 -18.49 3.84 11.02
CA ASN A 9 -18.93 3.83 12.42
C ASN A 9 -18.23 2.72 13.24
N PHE A 10 -16.92 2.58 13.03
CA PHE A 10 -16.07 1.53 13.57
C PHE A 10 -14.78 2.09 14.13
N SER A 11 -14.35 1.59 15.28
CA SER A 11 -13.07 1.96 15.90
C SER A 11 -12.08 0.82 15.74
N PHE A 12 -11.02 1.06 14.98
CA PHE A 12 -9.92 0.12 14.78
C PHE A 12 -9.03 0.08 16.03
N THR A 13 -8.52 -1.10 16.36
CA THR A 13 -7.53 -1.28 17.44
C THR A 13 -6.10 -1.00 16.97
N SER A 14 -5.86 -1.16 15.67
CA SER A 14 -4.62 -0.77 15.00
C SER A 14 -4.97 0.05 13.75
N PRO A 15 -4.14 1.01 13.32
CA PRO A 15 -4.42 1.80 12.13
C PRO A 15 -4.65 0.89 10.91
N PRO A 16 -5.77 1.00 10.17
CA PRO A 16 -5.96 0.21 8.95
C PRO A 16 -4.87 0.55 7.94
N LEU A 17 -4.32 -0.48 7.27
CA LEU A 17 -3.23 -0.36 6.32
C LEU A 17 -3.77 -0.10 4.91
N LEU A 18 -3.57 1.09 4.39
CA LEU A 18 -3.93 1.45 3.02
C LEU A 18 -3.03 0.73 2.03
N ILE A 19 -3.67 0.06 1.05
CA ILE A 19 -3.01 -0.68 -0.03
C ILE A 19 -3.57 -0.26 -1.40
N GLY A 20 -3.31 -1.04 -2.42
CA GLY A 20 -4.00 -0.95 -3.71
C GLY A 20 -3.78 0.34 -4.48
N GLY A 21 -4.83 0.79 -5.16
CA GLY A 21 -4.80 1.98 -6.03
C GLY A 21 -4.55 3.27 -5.25
N LYS A 22 -5.15 3.42 -4.08
CA LYS A 22 -4.99 4.61 -3.24
C LYS A 22 -3.58 4.73 -2.63
N ALA A 23 -2.90 3.62 -2.37
CA ALA A 23 -1.50 3.65 -2.00
C ALA A 23 -0.61 4.12 -3.17
N MET A 24 -0.90 3.68 -4.42
CA MET A 24 -0.23 4.20 -5.62
C MET A 24 -0.38 5.72 -5.76
N GLU A 25 -1.59 6.24 -5.52
CA GLU A 25 -1.89 7.67 -5.57
C GLU A 25 -1.17 8.44 -4.45
N PHE A 26 -1.12 7.90 -3.23
CA PHE A 26 -0.37 8.48 -2.12
C PHE A 26 1.11 8.70 -2.46
N TYR A 27 1.74 7.73 -3.12
CA TYR A 27 3.12 7.84 -3.58
C TYR A 27 3.31 8.70 -4.84
N GLY A 28 2.24 9.27 -5.39
CA GLY A 28 2.30 10.10 -6.60
C GLY A 28 2.62 9.32 -7.87
N LEU A 29 2.34 8.00 -7.89
CA LEU A 29 2.67 7.12 -9.02
C LEU A 29 1.61 7.17 -10.12
N ARG A 30 0.35 7.17 -9.75
CA ARG A 30 -0.80 7.35 -10.65
C ARG A 30 -2.06 7.67 -9.86
N LEU A 31 -3.08 8.18 -10.54
CA LEU A 31 -4.40 8.35 -9.95
C LEU A 31 -5.05 7.00 -9.63
N ALA A 32 -5.79 6.95 -8.54
CA ALA A 32 -6.57 5.78 -8.13
C ALA A 32 -7.99 5.83 -8.68
N GLY A 33 -8.65 4.67 -8.65
CA GLY A 33 -10.10 4.56 -8.82
C GLY A 33 -10.88 5.01 -7.58
N ALA A 34 -12.16 4.68 -7.56
CA ALA A 34 -13.06 5.03 -6.46
C ALA A 34 -12.85 4.15 -5.21
N ASP A 35 -12.47 2.89 -5.41
CA ASP A 35 -12.33 1.91 -4.35
C ASP A 35 -11.13 2.21 -3.45
N ILE A 36 -11.31 1.99 -2.16
CA ILE A 36 -10.29 2.20 -1.14
C ILE A 36 -10.02 0.87 -0.45
N ASP A 37 -8.83 0.33 -0.70
CA ASP A 37 -8.41 -0.98 -0.20
C ASP A 37 -7.64 -0.85 1.10
N PHE A 38 -8.06 -1.55 2.14
CA PHE A 38 -7.36 -1.66 3.41
C PHE A 38 -7.09 -3.11 3.80
N VAL A 39 -6.00 -3.34 4.54
CA VAL A 39 -5.78 -4.55 5.31
C VAL A 39 -5.86 -4.20 6.79
N ILE A 40 -6.53 -5.04 7.59
CA ILE A 40 -6.71 -4.85 9.03
C ILE A 40 -6.31 -6.08 9.81
N THR A 41 -6.13 -5.94 11.11
CA THR A 41 -5.81 -7.08 11.99
C THR A 41 -6.94 -8.12 12.00
N ALA A 42 -6.61 -9.37 12.29
CA ALA A 42 -7.61 -10.44 12.41
C ALA A 42 -8.67 -10.12 13.49
N GLN A 43 -8.26 -9.42 14.57
CA GLN A 43 -9.16 -9.01 15.64
C GLN A 43 -10.17 -7.96 15.15
N ASP A 44 -9.71 -6.93 14.46
CA ASP A 44 -10.58 -5.90 13.89
C ASP A 44 -11.48 -6.46 12.79
N TYR A 45 -10.95 -7.38 11.97
CA TYR A 45 -11.75 -8.07 10.97
C TYR A 45 -12.92 -8.83 11.61
N ALA A 46 -12.70 -9.59 12.67
CA ALA A 46 -13.78 -10.35 13.33
C ALA A 46 -14.90 -9.43 13.85
N ARG A 47 -14.53 -8.26 14.40
CA ARG A 47 -15.49 -7.25 14.89
C ARG A 47 -16.24 -6.56 13.73
N LEU A 48 -15.51 -6.18 12.69
CA LEU A 48 -16.09 -5.52 11.51
C LEU A 48 -17.03 -6.48 10.74
N ALA A 49 -16.63 -7.73 10.58
CA ALA A 49 -17.46 -8.76 9.95
C ALA A 49 -18.75 -9.02 10.72
N ALA A 50 -18.71 -9.00 12.05
CA ALA A 50 -19.91 -9.09 12.89
C ALA A 50 -20.84 -7.87 12.74
N GLN A 51 -20.29 -6.68 12.48
CA GLN A 51 -21.07 -5.46 12.25
C GLN A 51 -21.71 -5.43 10.86
N TYR A 52 -21.05 -6.03 9.85
CA TYR A 52 -21.49 -6.03 8.44
C TYR A 52 -21.62 -7.45 7.87
N PRO A 53 -22.48 -8.33 8.46
CA PRO A 53 -22.54 -9.74 8.07
C PRO A 53 -22.97 -9.97 6.62
N ASP A 54 -23.74 -9.05 6.04
CA ASP A 54 -24.23 -9.13 4.66
C ASP A 54 -23.25 -8.56 3.62
N LYS A 55 -22.08 -8.09 4.07
CA LYS A 55 -21.05 -7.45 3.23
C LYS A 55 -19.76 -8.26 3.16
N LEU A 56 -19.81 -9.50 3.59
CA LEU A 56 -18.65 -10.38 3.61
C LEU A 56 -18.28 -10.83 2.20
N ARG A 57 -16.98 -10.96 1.97
CA ARG A 57 -16.41 -11.50 0.74
C ARG A 57 -15.30 -12.48 1.08
N ASP A 58 -15.21 -13.55 0.30
CA ASP A 58 -14.12 -14.53 0.37
C ASP A 58 -13.51 -14.66 -1.05
N LEU A 59 -12.24 -14.31 -1.18
CA LEU A 59 -11.47 -14.45 -2.40
C LEU A 59 -10.35 -15.46 -2.17
N TRP A 60 -10.69 -16.75 -2.30
CA TRP A 60 -9.74 -17.86 -2.16
C TRP A 60 -9.02 -17.89 -0.80
N GLY A 61 -9.77 -17.57 0.28
CA GLY A 61 -9.25 -17.50 1.64
C GLY A 61 -8.85 -16.09 2.12
N ASP A 62 -8.77 -15.12 1.23
CA ASP A 62 -8.68 -13.71 1.62
C ASP A 62 -10.07 -13.21 1.98
N LEU A 63 -10.30 -13.09 3.29
CA LEU A 63 -11.59 -12.69 3.85
C LEU A 63 -11.70 -11.18 3.92
N GLY A 64 -12.80 -10.62 3.43
CA GLY A 64 -13.02 -9.17 3.37
C GLY A 64 -14.43 -8.75 3.77
N VAL A 65 -14.57 -7.46 4.06
CA VAL A 65 -15.82 -6.72 4.21
C VAL A 65 -15.81 -5.61 3.16
N CYS A 66 -16.77 -5.66 2.21
CA CYS A 66 -16.90 -4.65 1.15
C CYS A 66 -18.14 -3.81 1.40
N VAL A 67 -17.94 -2.59 1.88
CA VAL A 67 -19.01 -1.69 2.28
C VAL A 67 -18.69 -0.24 1.89
N PHE A 68 -19.65 0.46 1.31
CA PHE A 68 -19.47 1.78 0.71
C PHE A 68 -18.38 1.74 -0.39
N GLU A 69 -17.42 2.64 -0.32
CA GLU A 69 -16.21 2.68 -1.15
C GLU A 69 -15.06 1.81 -0.63
N PHE A 70 -15.23 1.16 0.53
CA PHE A 70 -14.16 0.43 1.21
C PHE A 70 -14.17 -1.05 0.88
N GLU A 71 -13.03 -1.59 0.52
CA GLU A 71 -12.71 -3.01 0.47
C GLU A 71 -11.70 -3.32 1.58
N ILE A 72 -12.17 -3.92 2.66
CA ILE A 72 -11.38 -4.10 3.89
C ILE A 72 -11.10 -5.58 4.10
N TRP A 73 -9.83 -5.94 4.02
CA TRP A 73 -9.35 -7.31 3.97
C TRP A 73 -8.63 -7.72 5.26
N LYS A 74 -8.77 -8.98 5.65
CA LYS A 74 -7.98 -9.61 6.71
C LYS A 74 -6.58 -9.99 6.23
N SER A 75 -6.46 -10.35 4.94
CA SER A 75 -5.21 -10.74 4.27
C SER A 75 -5.29 -10.43 2.78
N ILE A 76 -4.16 -10.42 2.11
CA ILE A 76 -4.05 -10.41 0.65
C ILE A 76 -3.08 -11.51 0.24
N CYS A 77 -3.51 -12.42 -0.62
CA CYS A 77 -2.78 -13.65 -0.96
C CYS A 77 -2.32 -14.41 0.30
N LEU A 78 -3.16 -14.41 1.33
CA LEU A 78 -2.94 -14.98 2.67
C LEU A 78 -1.83 -14.30 3.49
N PHE A 79 -1.24 -13.21 3.02
CA PHE A 79 -0.36 -12.36 3.82
C PHE A 79 -1.19 -11.44 4.71
N ASP A 80 -0.94 -11.49 6.00
CA ASP A 80 -1.71 -10.79 7.02
C ASP A 80 -1.23 -9.35 7.25
N TYR A 81 -1.95 -8.66 8.14
CA TYR A 81 -1.63 -7.29 8.53
C TYR A 81 -0.20 -7.14 9.07
N ASP A 82 0.25 -8.06 9.94
CA ASP A 82 1.56 -7.94 10.59
C ASP A 82 2.72 -8.06 9.59
N PHE A 83 2.53 -8.87 8.56
CA PHE A 83 3.51 -8.94 7.46
C PHE A 83 3.48 -7.69 6.60
N LEU A 84 2.29 -7.25 6.16
CA LEU A 84 2.14 -6.18 5.18
C LEU A 84 2.39 -4.79 5.77
N ALA A 85 2.16 -4.60 7.09
CA ALA A 85 2.36 -3.31 7.76
C ALA A 85 3.83 -3.03 8.12
N LYS A 86 4.76 -3.96 7.86
CA LYS A 86 6.19 -3.69 8.09
C LYS A 86 6.66 -2.48 7.29
N ASN A 87 7.30 -1.55 7.98
CA ASN A 87 7.79 -0.28 7.42
C ASN A 87 6.69 0.60 6.79
N ALA A 88 5.43 0.43 7.20
CA ALA A 88 4.34 1.28 6.77
C ALA A 88 4.56 2.74 7.22
N LEU A 89 3.98 3.68 6.49
CA LEU A 89 4.04 5.11 6.80
C LEU A 89 2.78 5.53 7.55
N ASP A 90 2.92 6.01 8.78
CA ASP A 90 1.79 6.46 9.58
C ASP A 90 1.18 7.74 9.01
N GLN A 91 -0.16 7.78 8.99
CA GLN A 91 -0.98 8.91 8.64
C GLN A 91 -2.03 9.16 9.75
N ASP A 92 -2.79 10.24 9.63
CA ASP A 92 -3.89 10.51 10.54
C ASP A 92 -5.03 9.49 10.32
N GLY A 93 -5.19 8.58 11.29
CA GLY A 93 -6.24 7.55 11.32
C GLY A 93 -5.98 6.27 10.52
N TYR A 94 -4.89 6.17 9.75
CA TYR A 94 -4.50 4.98 9.00
C TYR A 94 -2.99 4.94 8.77
N SER A 95 -2.47 3.82 8.25
CA SER A 95 -1.08 3.73 7.77
C SER A 95 -1.08 3.40 6.28
N VAL A 96 -0.03 3.77 5.56
CA VAL A 96 0.16 3.43 4.14
C VAL A 96 1.23 2.35 4.00
N ILE A 97 0.93 1.31 3.24
CA ILE A 97 1.88 0.22 2.96
C ILE A 97 3.20 0.77 2.40
N SER A 98 4.34 0.20 2.79
CA SER A 98 5.65 0.58 2.23
C SER A 98 5.72 0.31 0.72
N LEU A 99 6.58 1.05 0.00
CA LEU A 99 6.76 0.83 -1.44
C LEU A 99 7.22 -0.60 -1.75
N GLU A 100 8.06 -1.19 -0.90
CA GLU A 100 8.56 -2.57 -1.05
C GLU A 100 7.44 -3.59 -0.90
N ASN A 101 6.57 -3.44 0.10
CA ASN A 101 5.43 -4.33 0.27
C ASN A 101 4.34 -4.08 -0.78
N LEU A 102 4.17 -2.85 -1.26
CA LEU A 102 3.28 -2.55 -2.39
C LEU A 102 3.80 -3.21 -3.68
N LEU A 103 5.12 -3.14 -3.95
CA LEU A 103 5.78 -3.85 -5.04
C LEU A 103 5.53 -5.36 -4.94
N PHE A 104 5.72 -5.92 -3.75
CA PHE A 104 5.48 -7.34 -3.48
C PHE A 104 4.04 -7.76 -3.81
N LEU A 105 3.03 -7.02 -3.34
CA LEU A 105 1.61 -7.31 -3.65
C LEU A 105 1.32 -7.22 -5.16
N LYS A 106 1.85 -6.22 -5.84
CA LYS A 106 1.68 -6.08 -7.30
C LYS A 106 2.38 -7.20 -8.08
N ALA A 107 3.54 -7.67 -7.60
CA ALA A 107 4.24 -8.80 -8.19
C ALA A 107 3.46 -10.11 -8.05
N LEU A 108 2.80 -10.36 -6.92
CA LEU A 108 1.92 -11.53 -6.74
C LEU A 108 0.75 -11.54 -7.72
N ALA A 109 0.26 -10.37 -8.11
CA ALA A 109 -0.84 -10.20 -9.05
C ALA A 109 -0.39 -9.97 -10.51
N MET A 110 0.89 -10.18 -10.83
CA MET A 110 1.50 -9.84 -12.13
C MET A 110 0.89 -10.55 -13.35
N LYS A 111 0.12 -11.61 -13.16
CA LYS A 111 -0.64 -12.24 -14.24
C LYS A 111 -1.73 -11.33 -14.83
N ILE A 112 -2.10 -10.27 -14.13
CA ILE A 112 -3.06 -9.27 -14.58
C ILE A 112 -2.27 -8.11 -15.21
N GLU A 113 -2.46 -7.86 -16.49
CA GLU A 113 -1.67 -6.92 -17.31
C GLU A 113 -1.57 -5.51 -16.70
N LYS A 114 -2.68 -4.98 -16.15
CA LYS A 114 -2.66 -3.64 -15.52
C LYS A 114 -1.62 -3.49 -14.42
N TYR A 115 -1.22 -4.57 -13.76
CA TYR A 115 -0.22 -4.52 -12.68
C TYR A 115 1.23 -4.48 -13.19
N HIS A 116 1.49 -4.79 -14.46
CA HIS A 116 2.82 -4.60 -15.05
C HIS A 116 3.22 -3.11 -15.09
N VAL A 117 2.27 -2.24 -15.40
CA VAL A 117 2.49 -0.78 -15.36
C VAL A 117 2.74 -0.33 -13.92
N ASP A 118 1.93 -0.79 -12.98
CA ASP A 118 2.10 -0.47 -11.55
C ASP A 118 3.48 -0.90 -11.04
N LEU A 119 3.95 -2.11 -11.40
CA LEU A 119 5.29 -2.60 -11.05
C LEU A 119 6.39 -1.68 -11.57
N THR A 120 6.33 -1.29 -12.84
CA THR A 120 7.32 -0.38 -13.44
C THR A 120 7.37 0.94 -12.69
N LEU A 121 6.22 1.55 -12.42
CA LEU A 121 6.14 2.83 -11.68
C LEU A 121 6.74 2.74 -10.27
N ILE A 122 6.47 1.63 -9.55
CA ILE A 122 7.00 1.44 -8.19
C ILE A 122 8.52 1.23 -8.23
N VAL A 123 9.02 0.39 -9.14
CA VAL A 123 10.46 0.13 -9.28
C VAL A 123 11.20 1.41 -9.63
N ASP A 124 10.71 2.19 -10.60
CA ASP A 124 11.32 3.45 -11.01
C ASP A 124 11.40 4.44 -9.82
N LYS A 125 10.34 4.50 -9.01
CA LYS A 125 10.34 5.37 -7.83
C LYS A 125 11.36 4.90 -6.78
N ILE A 126 11.37 3.61 -6.46
CA ILE A 126 12.33 3.04 -5.47
C ILE A 126 13.76 3.34 -5.92
N LEU A 127 14.09 3.09 -7.19
CA LEU A 127 15.42 3.32 -7.72
C LEU A 127 15.78 4.80 -7.70
N LYS A 128 14.86 5.68 -8.12
CA LYS A 128 15.05 7.13 -8.12
C LYS A 128 15.33 7.66 -6.72
N ASP A 129 14.51 7.26 -5.74
CA ASP A 129 14.66 7.69 -4.35
C ASP A 129 16.00 7.19 -3.77
N LYS A 130 16.38 5.93 -4.06
CA LYS A 130 17.62 5.32 -3.61
C LYS A 130 18.86 6.00 -4.20
N TYR A 131 18.84 6.30 -5.51
CA TYR A 131 19.94 7.01 -6.17
C TYR A 131 20.04 8.46 -5.70
N ALA A 132 18.92 9.14 -5.42
CA ALA A 132 18.96 10.49 -4.86
C ALA A 132 19.64 10.49 -3.49
N ILE A 133 19.26 9.59 -2.58
CA ILE A 133 19.90 9.44 -1.26
C ILE A 133 21.40 9.13 -1.39
N TRP A 134 21.77 8.23 -2.30
CA TRP A 134 23.16 7.89 -2.55
C TRP A 134 23.94 9.11 -3.06
N TRP A 135 23.39 9.85 -4.03
CA TRP A 135 24.03 11.04 -4.59
C TRP A 135 24.24 12.13 -3.54
N ASP A 136 23.22 12.39 -2.72
CA ASP A 136 23.26 13.40 -1.67
C ASP A 136 24.27 13.07 -0.55
N ASN A 137 24.59 11.79 -0.37
CA ASN A 137 25.61 11.34 0.59
C ASN A 137 27.06 11.37 0.04
N LEU A 138 27.26 11.65 -1.25
CA LEU A 138 28.59 11.79 -1.83
C LEU A 138 29.20 13.17 -1.48
N SER A 139 30.52 13.18 -1.24
CA SER A 139 31.26 14.44 -1.17
C SER A 139 31.27 15.17 -2.52
N SER A 140 31.49 16.47 -2.51
CA SER A 140 31.57 17.28 -3.74
C SER A 140 32.62 16.75 -4.73
N ALA A 141 33.74 16.25 -4.23
CA ALA A 141 34.82 15.69 -5.07
C ALA A 141 34.37 14.38 -5.75
N GLU A 142 33.59 13.54 -5.06
CA GLU A 142 33.01 12.32 -5.64
C GLU A 142 31.94 12.63 -6.66
N GLN A 143 31.06 13.61 -6.39
CA GLN A 143 30.05 14.05 -7.36
C GLN A 143 30.68 14.57 -8.65
N GLU A 144 31.72 15.42 -8.55
CA GLU A 144 32.48 15.90 -9.72
C GLU A 144 33.11 14.73 -10.52
N ARG A 145 33.66 13.74 -9.82
CA ARG A 145 34.26 12.57 -10.46
C ARG A 145 33.25 11.80 -11.29
N TYR A 146 32.04 11.57 -10.75
CA TYR A 146 30.95 10.87 -11.47
C TYR A 146 30.44 11.69 -12.66
N GLN A 147 30.29 13.01 -12.51
CA GLN A 147 29.88 13.89 -13.61
C GLN A 147 30.88 13.88 -14.77
N LYS A 148 32.18 13.85 -14.50
CA LYS A 148 33.24 13.79 -15.53
C LYS A 148 33.32 12.44 -16.24
N GLN A 149 32.84 11.36 -15.64
CA GLN A 149 32.85 10.04 -16.27
C GLN A 149 31.64 9.81 -17.21
N ASN A 150 30.57 10.60 -17.06
CA ASN A 150 29.32 10.45 -17.80
C ASN A 150 29.10 11.53 -18.88
N ASN A 151 30.08 12.42 -19.10
CA ASN A 151 30.17 13.39 -20.18
C ASN A 151 31.28 13.01 -21.18
#